data_4689a898afdbc1af65c85eadac5b9b69
#
_entry.id   4689a898afdbc1af65c85eadac5b9b69
#
_cell.length_a   1.000
_cell.length_b   1.000
_cell.length_c   1.000
_cell.angle_alpha   90.00
_cell.angle_beta   90.00
_cell.angle_gamma   90.00
#
_symmetry.space_group_name_H-M   'P 1'
#
loop_
_entity.id
_entity.type
_entity.pdbx_description
1 polymer ?
#
loop_
_entity_poly.entity_id
_entity_poly.type
_entity_poly.pdbx_seq_one_letter_code
_entity_poly.pdbx_strand_id
1 'polypeptide(L)'
;MDKLIIGAGLYGLYAALYCGKRGQQVEVLEIEQAPFTRATYINQARVHMGYHYPRSLSTAMKSAGYFKRFVEDYSFCIHTKFEQIYATSSHFSWTDARSEERRVGK
;
A
#
# COMPACT_ATOMS: atom_id res chain seq x y z
N MET A 1 21.65 5.81 19.70
CA MET A 1 20.55 5.79 18.69
C MET A 1 21.15 5.66 17.30
N ASP A 2 20.74 4.65 16.57
CA ASP A 2 21.27 4.41 15.22
C ASP A 2 20.41 5.07 14.14
N LYS A 3 19.10 5.14 14.37
CA LYS A 3 18.14 5.71 13.42
C LYS A 3 17.12 6.58 14.14
N LEU A 4 16.85 7.72 13.55
CA LEU A 4 15.75 8.59 13.93
C LEU A 4 14.74 8.62 12.78
N ILE A 5 13.49 8.31 13.09
CA ILE A 5 12.39 8.31 12.11
C ILE A 5 11.39 9.38 12.49
N ILE A 6 11.06 10.22 11.55
CA ILE A 6 10.07 11.28 11.72
C ILE A 6 8.76 10.83 11.10
N GLY A 7 7.76 10.65 11.95
CA GLY A 7 6.42 10.21 11.56
C GLY A 7 6.14 8.76 11.90
N ALA A 8 5.02 8.50 12.55
CA ALA A 8 4.56 7.18 12.95
C ALA A 8 3.35 6.72 12.11
N GLY A 9 3.39 6.97 10.81
CA GLY A 9 2.50 6.37 9.84
C GLY A 9 3.00 4.97 9.44
N LEU A 10 2.37 4.39 8.45
CA LEU A 10 2.70 3.03 8.00
C LEU A 10 4.17 2.90 7.60
N TYR A 11 4.68 3.83 6.81
CA TYR A 11 6.07 3.76 6.34
C TYR A 11 7.07 3.95 7.46
N GLY A 12 6.82 4.92 8.35
CA GLY A 12 7.72 5.19 9.48
C GLY A 12 7.80 4.01 10.43
N LEU A 13 6.67 3.42 10.78
CA LEU A 13 6.65 2.27 11.68
C LEU A 13 7.19 1.00 11.02
N TYR A 14 6.94 0.81 9.73
CA TYR A 14 7.57 -0.29 8.99
C TYR A 14 9.09 -0.17 8.98
N ALA A 15 9.60 1.03 8.71
CA ALA A 15 11.05 1.28 8.73
C ALA A 15 11.63 1.05 10.12
N ALA A 16 10.94 1.49 11.17
CA ALA A 16 11.36 1.26 12.56
C ALA A 16 11.45 -0.23 12.87
N LEU A 17 10.44 -0.99 12.49
CA LEU A 17 10.42 -2.43 12.71
C LEU A 17 11.52 -3.13 11.91
N TYR A 18 11.72 -2.73 10.67
CA TYR A 18 12.76 -3.28 9.80
C TYR A 18 14.16 -3.06 10.40
N CYS A 19 14.45 -1.85 10.84
CA CYS A 19 15.74 -1.54 11.46
C CYS A 19 15.90 -2.22 12.82
N GLY A 20 14.85 -2.24 13.63
CA GLY A 20 14.86 -2.88 14.94
C GLY A 20 15.14 -4.37 14.89
N LYS A 21 14.55 -5.06 13.92
CA LYS A 21 14.81 -6.50 13.70
C LYS A 21 16.26 -6.80 13.30
N ARG A 22 16.99 -5.79 12.83
CA ARG A 22 18.42 -5.89 12.49
C ARG A 22 19.34 -5.43 13.62
N GLY A 23 18.82 -5.29 14.83
CA GLY A 23 19.59 -4.93 16.00
C GLY A 23 19.92 -3.44 16.12
N GLN A 24 19.32 -2.58 15.33
CA GLN A 24 19.51 -1.14 15.41
C GLN A 24 18.60 -0.52 16.47
N GLN A 25 19.12 0.47 17.19
CA GLN A 25 18.30 1.28 18.09
C GLN A 25 17.58 2.35 17.28
N VAL A 26 16.26 2.35 17.37
CA VAL A 26 15.42 3.25 16.58
C VAL A 26 14.58 4.12 17.51
N GLU A 27 14.52 5.40 17.18
CA GLU A 27 13.63 6.35 17.82
C GLU A 27 12.65 6.90 16.78
N VAL A 28 11.37 6.94 17.12
CA VAL A 28 10.31 7.45 16.24
C VAL A 28 9.69 8.67 16.90
N LEU A 29 9.66 9.78 16.17
CA LEU A 29 9.01 11.01 16.61
C LEU A 29 7.71 11.19 15.82
N GLU A 30 6.61 11.43 16.53
CA GLU A 30 5.31 11.68 15.95
C GLU A 30 4.74 12.98 16.51
N ILE A 31 4.24 13.84 15.62
CA ILE A 31 3.65 15.12 16.01
C ILE A 31 2.25 14.93 16.63
N GLU A 32 1.52 13.91 16.20
CA GLU A 32 0.19 13.62 16.73
C GLU A 32 0.28 12.76 17.99
N GLN A 33 -0.83 12.66 18.71
CA GLN A 33 -0.88 11.91 19.98
C GLN A 33 -0.90 10.39 19.77
N ALA A 34 -1.17 9.93 18.54
CA ALA A 34 -1.25 8.51 18.22
C ALA A 34 -0.64 8.23 16.84
N PRO A 35 -0.18 7.00 16.59
CA PRO A 35 0.28 6.60 15.26
C PRO A 35 -0.91 6.45 14.28
N PHE A 36 -0.62 6.43 12.99
CA PHE A 36 -1.58 6.16 11.91
C PHE A 36 -2.72 7.16 11.77
N THR A 37 -2.56 8.40 12.21
CA THR A 37 -3.69 9.35 12.28
C THR A 37 -3.89 10.19 11.02
N ARG A 38 -2.98 10.14 10.06
CA ARG A 38 -3.06 10.92 8.82
C ARG A 38 -3.31 10.05 7.60
N ALA A 39 -2.44 10.07 6.61
CA ALA A 39 -2.62 9.37 5.35
C ALA A 39 -2.94 7.89 5.52
N THR A 40 -2.28 7.21 6.44
CA THR A 40 -2.51 5.79 6.73
C THR A 40 -3.93 5.51 7.22
N TYR A 41 -4.52 6.43 7.98
CA TYR A 41 -5.89 6.31 8.46
C TYR A 41 -6.93 6.58 7.37
N ILE A 42 -6.62 7.53 6.47
CA ILE A 42 -7.56 8.04 5.47
C ILE A 42 -7.61 7.17 4.23
N ASN A 43 -6.53 6.47 3.89
CA ASN A 43 -6.45 5.68 2.67
C ASN A 43 -7.43 4.51 2.67
N GLN A 44 -7.62 3.90 1.52
CA GLN A 44 -8.56 2.81 1.34
C GLN A 44 -8.08 1.48 1.93
N ALA A 45 -6.86 1.41 2.43
CA ALA A 45 -6.27 0.22 3.05
C ALA A 45 -6.42 -1.04 2.21
N ARG A 46 -6.14 -0.95 0.91
CA ARG A 46 -6.23 -2.08 -0.01
C ARG A 46 -4.86 -2.59 -0.43
N VAL A 47 -4.72 -3.91 -0.41
CA VAL A 47 -3.60 -4.58 -1.05
C VAL A 47 -4.05 -4.98 -2.46
N HIS A 48 -3.34 -4.51 -3.49
CA HIS A 48 -3.75 -4.72 -4.87
C HIS A 48 -2.57 -4.97 -5.80
N MET A 49 -2.87 -5.43 -7.00
CA MET A 49 -1.86 -5.76 -8.02
C MET A 49 -1.67 -4.65 -9.06
N GLY A 50 -2.04 -3.43 -8.75
CA GLY A 50 -1.80 -2.28 -9.61
C GLY A 50 -2.98 -1.82 -10.45
N TYR A 51 -4.17 -2.40 -10.30
CA TYR A 51 -5.36 -1.96 -11.05
C TYR A 51 -5.74 -0.51 -10.77
N HIS A 52 -5.37 -0.05 -9.58
CA HIS A 52 -5.67 1.32 -9.14
C HIS A 52 -4.87 2.38 -9.91
N TYR A 53 -3.82 1.98 -10.65
CA TYR A 53 -2.94 2.90 -11.38
C TYR A 53 -2.93 2.60 -12.88
N PRO A 54 -4.08 2.73 -13.58
CA PRO A 54 -4.14 2.37 -14.99
C PRO A 54 -3.31 3.29 -15.89
N ARG A 55 -3.03 4.51 -15.43
CA ARG A 55 -2.26 5.51 -16.20
C ARG A 55 -0.76 5.43 -15.98
N SER A 56 -0.29 4.67 -15.00
CA SER A 56 1.12 4.57 -14.67
C SER A 56 1.55 3.12 -14.67
N LEU A 57 2.17 2.70 -15.76
CA LEU A 57 2.66 1.34 -15.92
C LEU A 57 3.71 1.00 -14.87
N SER A 58 4.66 1.90 -14.62
CA SER A 58 5.72 1.65 -13.63
C SER A 58 5.17 1.47 -12.23
N THR A 59 4.20 2.30 -11.81
CA THR A 59 3.56 2.17 -10.50
C THR A 59 2.75 0.88 -10.41
N ALA A 60 2.01 0.53 -11.46
CA ALA A 60 1.23 -0.71 -11.51
C ALA A 60 2.15 -1.94 -11.41
N MET A 61 3.25 -1.94 -12.12
CA MET A 61 4.21 -3.04 -12.09
C MET A 61 4.89 -3.19 -10.73
N LYS A 62 5.25 -2.08 -10.08
CA LYS A 62 5.81 -2.10 -8.73
C LYS A 62 4.80 -2.67 -7.73
N SER A 63 3.55 -2.21 -7.78
CA SER A 63 2.48 -2.71 -6.91
C SER A 63 2.27 -4.22 -7.09
N ALA A 64 2.21 -4.69 -8.31
CA ALA A 64 2.08 -6.11 -8.60
C ALA A 64 3.29 -6.93 -8.10
N GLY A 65 4.50 -6.38 -8.26
CA GLY A 65 5.73 -7.04 -7.82
C GLY A 65 5.83 -7.21 -6.31
N TYR A 66 5.31 -6.24 -5.55
CA TYR A 66 5.35 -6.28 -4.08
C TYR A 66 4.14 -6.99 -3.44
N PHE A 67 3.09 -7.27 -4.21
CA PHE A 67 1.85 -7.85 -3.71
C PHE A 67 2.08 -9.15 -2.96
N LYS A 68 2.77 -10.09 -3.60
CA LYS A 68 3.02 -11.42 -3.02
C LYS A 68 3.77 -11.33 -1.69
N ARG A 69 4.82 -10.53 -1.65
CA ARG A 69 5.63 -10.34 -0.45
C ARG A 69 4.83 -9.74 0.69
N PHE A 70 4.01 -8.74 0.40
CA PHE A 70 3.16 -8.11 1.41
C PHE A 70 2.14 -9.10 1.97
N VAL A 71 1.51 -9.88 1.11
CA VAL A 71 0.54 -10.90 1.53
C VAL A 71 1.21 -11.97 2.40
N GLU A 72 2.40 -12.41 2.04
CA GLU A 72 3.15 -13.39 2.84
C GLU A 72 3.48 -12.85 4.24
N ASP A 73 3.92 -11.59 4.33
CA ASP A 73 4.33 -10.99 5.59
C ASP A 73 3.15 -10.58 6.48
N TYR A 74 2.01 -10.23 5.90
CA TYR A 74 0.88 -9.63 6.62
C TYR A 74 -0.45 -10.35 6.39
N SER A 75 -0.45 -11.62 6.02
CA SER A 75 -1.66 -12.39 5.76
C SER A 75 -2.65 -12.40 6.93
N PHE A 76 -2.14 -12.29 8.16
CA PHE A 76 -2.97 -12.30 9.37
C PHE A 76 -3.93 -11.11 9.46
N CYS A 77 -3.66 -10.01 8.76
CA CYS A 77 -4.49 -8.80 8.80
C CYS A 77 -5.14 -8.48 7.44
N ILE A 78 -5.07 -9.40 6.48
CA ILE A 78 -5.64 -9.18 5.15
C ILE A 78 -6.97 -9.90 5.03
N HIS A 79 -8.01 -9.14 4.70
CA HIS A 79 -9.34 -9.67 4.41
C HIS A 79 -9.44 -9.98 2.92
N THR A 80 -9.69 -11.24 2.56
CA THR A 80 -9.62 -11.68 1.17
C THR A 80 -10.99 -11.96 0.54
N LYS A 81 -12.05 -12.01 1.34
CA LYS A 81 -13.39 -12.34 0.85
C LYS A 81 -14.29 -11.14 0.95
N PHE A 82 -14.33 -10.35 -0.09
CA PHE A 82 -15.23 -9.20 -0.20
C PHE A 82 -15.50 -8.88 -1.66
N GLU A 83 -16.62 -8.23 -1.91
CA GLU A 83 -16.96 -7.76 -3.25
C GLU A 83 -16.26 -6.42 -3.50
N GLN A 84 -15.67 -6.28 -4.67
CA GLN A 84 -15.02 -5.05 -5.10
C GLN A 84 -15.54 -4.66 -6.48
N ILE A 85 -15.98 -3.40 -6.59
CA ILE A 85 -16.46 -2.83 -7.85
C ILE A 85 -15.47 -1.74 -8.28
N TYR A 86 -14.99 -1.85 -9.51
CA TYR A 86 -14.13 -0.85 -10.12
C TYR A 86 -14.83 -0.27 -11.34
N ALA A 87 -15.17 1.01 -11.26
CA ALA A 87 -15.89 1.70 -12.32
C ALA A 87 -14.98 2.65 -13.08
N THR A 88 -15.08 2.65 -14.40
CA THR A 88 -14.44 3.64 -15.25
C THR A 88 -15.50 4.50 -15.93
N SER A 89 -15.15 5.77 -16.15
CA SER A 89 -16.06 6.66 -16.89
C SER A 89 -16.18 6.20 -18.35
N SER A 90 -17.40 6.25 -18.89
CA SER A 90 -17.62 5.99 -20.32
C SER A 90 -17.16 7.14 -21.22
N HIS A 91 -16.90 8.32 -20.63
CA HIS A 91 -16.47 9.54 -21.33
C HIS A 91 -15.20 10.10 -20.70
N PHE A 92 -14.27 10.55 -21.54
CA PHE A 92 -13.04 11.23 -21.12
C PHE A 92 -12.17 10.44 -20.15
N SER A 93 -12.31 9.12 -20.12
CA SER A 93 -11.44 8.26 -19.34
C SER A 93 -10.20 7.85 -20.14
N TRP A 94 -9.05 7.79 -19.48
CA TRP A 94 -7.81 7.28 -20.06
C TRP A 94 -7.79 5.75 -20.18
N THR A 95 -8.72 5.06 -19.51
CA THR A 95 -8.88 3.61 -19.57
C THR A 95 -10.35 3.27 -19.79
N ASP A 96 -10.63 2.09 -20.31
CA ASP A 96 -11.95 1.54 -20.45
C ASP A 96 -12.08 0.20 -19.73
N ALA A 97 -13.28 -0.36 -19.68
CA ALA A 97 -13.53 -1.65 -19.03
C ALA A 97 -12.67 -2.77 -19.63
N ARG A 98 -12.40 -2.73 -20.91
CA ARG A 98 -11.54 -3.69 -21.61
C ARG A 98 -10.11 -3.66 -21.12
N SER A 99 -9.56 -2.47 -20.91
CA SER A 99 -8.21 -2.33 -20.37
C SER A 99 -8.11 -2.91 -18.96
N GLU A 100 -9.12 -2.70 -18.14
CA GLU A 100 -9.17 -3.26 -16.80
C GLU A 100 -9.34 -4.78 -16.81
N GLU A 101 -10.19 -5.32 -17.67
CA GLU A 101 -10.37 -6.76 -17.83
C GLU A 101 -9.07 -7.46 -18.23
N ARG A 102 -8.28 -6.87 -19.11
CA ARG A 102 -6.98 -7.42 -19.49
C ARG A 102 -6.01 -7.51 -18.32
N ARG A 103 -6.10 -6.60 -17.36
CA ARG A 103 -5.29 -6.62 -16.14
C ARG A 103 -5.75 -7.72 -15.18
N VAL A 104 -7.05 -7.90 -15.05
CA VAL A 104 -7.64 -8.92 -14.19
C VAL A 104 -7.31 -10.33 -14.68
N GLY A 105 -7.28 -10.54 -16.00
CA GLY A 105 -6.99 -11.84 -16.62
C GLY A 105 -5.55 -12.31 -16.49
N LYS A 106 -4.72 -11.55 -15.83
CA LYS A 106 -3.32 -11.90 -15.58
C LYS A 106 -3.12 -12.18 -14.10
#